data_861471f6acf6007b22102c33bd1d86eb
#
_entry.id   861471f6acf6007b22102c33bd1d86eb
#
_cell.length_a   1.000
_cell.length_b   1.000
_cell.length_c   1.000
_cell.angle_alpha   90.00
_cell.angle_beta   90.00
_cell.angle_gamma   90.00
#
_symmetry.space_group_name_H-M   'P 1'
#
loop_
_entity.id
_entity.type
_entity.pdbx_description
1 polymer ?
#
loop_
_entity_poly.entity_id
_entity_poly.type
_entity_poly.pdbx_seq_one_letter_code
_entity_poly.pdbx_strand_id
1 'polypeptide(L)'
;MKTEIFPVTIFKSKVNGNEILKQNLVQPILDSLDELEIPEDWTTNKIYTSFEQEKDFIENNKDILLNNYHHTIDEFFDDQYGLHFTDFWYNVYLDGEYQEIHDHLYSKLNHSHFSFIHFLSYDKDEHRPPEFSDPLRAMRYLSLEMDSNRCGEVYIPSVEEGDLLMFPSYLQHCVLPGKKTSKPRITISFNAIVTLYGDERRIY
;
A
#
# COMPACT_ATOMS: atom_id res chain seq x y z
N MET A 1 2.58 -32.15 -15.59
CA MET A 1 3.09 -31.54 -14.34
C MET A 1 3.32 -30.07 -14.63
N LYS A 2 2.78 -29.17 -13.80
CA LYS A 2 2.90 -27.71 -13.97
C LYS A 2 3.81 -27.19 -12.86
N THR A 3 4.82 -26.41 -13.19
CA THR A 3 5.72 -25.80 -12.23
C THR A 3 5.62 -24.28 -12.41
N GLU A 4 5.31 -23.57 -11.33
CA GLU A 4 5.36 -22.11 -11.32
C GLU A 4 6.74 -21.68 -10.83
N ILE A 5 7.37 -20.76 -11.57
CA ILE A 5 8.66 -20.21 -11.22
C ILE A 5 8.56 -18.68 -11.19
N PHE A 6 9.18 -18.07 -10.18
CA PHE A 6 9.19 -16.61 -9.97
C PHE A 6 7.79 -15.97 -9.83
N PRO A 7 6.91 -16.50 -8.97
CA PRO A 7 5.64 -15.84 -8.71
C PRO A 7 5.86 -14.48 -8.03
N VAL A 8 5.02 -13.51 -8.37
CA VAL A 8 4.90 -12.27 -7.56
C VAL A 8 3.90 -12.56 -6.45
N THR A 9 4.31 -12.33 -5.21
CA THR A 9 3.47 -12.61 -4.03
C THR A 9 2.93 -11.30 -3.46
N ILE A 10 1.63 -11.27 -3.21
CA ILE A 10 0.94 -10.23 -2.43
C ILE A 10 0.33 -10.94 -1.22
N PHE A 11 0.61 -10.42 -0.04
CA PHE A 11 0.04 -10.90 1.21
C PHE A 11 -1.15 -10.04 1.62
N LYS A 12 -2.12 -10.66 2.27
CA LYS A 12 -3.29 -9.99 2.84
C LYS A 12 -3.63 -10.56 4.20
N SER A 13 -3.82 -9.69 5.19
CA SER A 13 -4.32 -10.05 6.51
C SER A 13 -5.23 -8.96 7.05
N LYS A 14 -5.91 -9.21 8.18
CA LYS A 14 -6.71 -8.22 8.91
C LYS A 14 -5.85 -7.53 9.97
N VAL A 15 -5.96 -6.22 10.07
CA VAL A 15 -5.36 -5.46 11.17
C VAL A 15 -6.20 -5.65 12.43
N ASN A 16 -5.63 -6.27 13.46
CA ASN A 16 -6.30 -6.59 14.72
C ASN A 16 -6.63 -5.31 15.44
N GLY A 17 -6.59 -4.24 15.31
CA GLY A 17 -6.94 -3.01 16.03
C GLY A 17 -7.60 -1.98 15.11
N ASN A 18 -8.12 -2.41 13.96
CA ASN A 18 -8.68 -1.47 12.98
C ASN A 18 -9.70 -0.50 13.58
N GLU A 19 -10.61 -0.97 14.42
CA GLU A 19 -11.61 -0.11 15.05
C GLU A 19 -10.99 0.94 15.99
N ILE A 20 -9.93 0.58 16.68
CA ILE A 20 -9.18 1.51 17.54
C ILE A 20 -8.48 2.56 16.66
N LEU A 21 -7.84 2.12 15.57
CA LEU A 21 -7.20 3.03 14.63
C LEU A 21 -8.21 3.98 13.99
N LYS A 22 -9.37 3.49 13.57
CA LYS A 22 -10.45 4.34 13.03
C LYS A 22 -10.90 5.42 14.00
N GLN A 23 -11.17 5.05 15.26
CA GLN A 23 -11.60 5.98 16.29
C GLN A 23 -10.58 7.10 16.56
N ASN A 24 -9.31 6.79 16.45
CA ASN A 24 -8.24 7.74 16.74
C ASN A 24 -7.78 8.56 15.53
N LEU A 25 -7.90 8.01 14.31
CA LEU A 25 -7.23 8.58 13.14
C LEU A 25 -8.19 9.18 12.11
N VAL A 26 -9.40 8.64 11.94
CA VAL A 26 -10.27 9.05 10.82
C VAL A 26 -10.63 10.52 10.92
N GLN A 27 -11.13 10.99 12.07
CA GLN A 27 -11.55 12.38 12.19
C GLN A 27 -10.37 13.36 12.09
N PRO A 28 -9.23 13.16 12.80
CA PRO A 28 -8.05 14.00 12.61
C PRO A 28 -7.53 14.06 11.17
N ILE A 29 -7.56 12.93 10.44
CA ILE A 29 -7.20 12.92 9.01
C ILE A 29 -8.17 13.79 8.21
N LEU A 30 -9.47 13.67 8.43
CA LEU A 30 -10.46 14.47 7.71
C LEU A 30 -10.38 15.97 8.03
N ASP A 31 -10.05 16.31 9.27
CA ASP A 31 -9.90 17.69 9.70
C ASP A 31 -8.64 18.37 9.11
N SER A 32 -7.65 17.58 8.69
CA SER A 32 -6.39 18.09 8.11
C SER A 32 -6.43 18.27 6.58
N LEU A 33 -7.51 17.89 5.89
CA LEU A 33 -7.53 17.87 4.41
C LEU A 33 -7.26 19.23 3.77
N ASP A 34 -7.74 20.32 4.37
CA ASP A 34 -7.56 21.68 3.84
C ASP A 34 -6.10 22.19 3.98
N GLU A 35 -5.29 21.51 4.77
CA GLU A 35 -3.88 21.85 5.01
C GLU A 35 -2.93 21.08 4.09
N LEU A 36 -3.43 20.07 3.36
CA LEU A 36 -2.61 19.23 2.51
C LEU A 36 -2.34 19.89 1.16
N GLU A 37 -1.08 19.84 0.76
CA GLU A 37 -0.63 20.27 -0.57
C GLU A 37 -0.55 19.04 -1.50
N ILE A 38 -0.83 19.25 -2.78
CA ILE A 38 -0.61 18.21 -3.79
C ILE A 38 0.90 18.17 -4.08
N PRO A 39 1.57 17.01 -4.00
CA PRO A 39 2.99 16.91 -4.34
C PRO A 39 3.27 17.45 -5.75
N GLU A 40 4.37 18.23 -5.90
CA GLU A 40 4.68 18.96 -7.15
C GLU A 40 4.79 18.03 -8.38
N ASP A 41 5.25 16.79 -8.17
CA ASP A 41 5.42 15.79 -9.25
C ASP A 41 4.10 15.11 -9.66
N TRP A 42 3.02 15.37 -8.93
CA TRP A 42 1.71 14.76 -9.21
C TRP A 42 0.85 15.66 -10.08
N THR A 43 0.99 15.54 -11.38
CA THR A 43 0.40 16.48 -12.35
C THR A 43 -1.10 16.32 -12.57
N THR A 44 -1.67 15.17 -12.26
CA THR A 44 -3.07 14.85 -12.58
C THR A 44 -3.86 14.23 -11.44
N ASN A 45 -3.21 13.85 -10.36
CA ASN A 45 -3.83 13.26 -9.20
C ASN A 45 -4.74 14.23 -8.46
N LYS A 46 -5.86 13.70 -8.00
CA LYS A 46 -6.82 14.42 -7.17
C LYS A 46 -7.09 13.63 -5.91
N ILE A 47 -6.03 13.30 -5.18
CA ILE A 47 -6.16 12.69 -3.86
C ILE A 47 -5.57 13.63 -2.82
N TYR A 48 -6.12 13.59 -1.64
CA TYR A 48 -5.49 14.20 -0.47
C TYR A 48 -4.47 13.20 0.09
N THR A 49 -3.23 13.63 0.24
CA THR A 49 -2.16 12.77 0.73
C THR A 49 -1.25 13.51 1.70
N SER A 50 -0.77 12.84 2.72
CA SER A 50 0.29 13.35 3.58
C SER A 50 1.69 12.93 3.13
N PHE A 51 1.81 12.34 1.94
CA PHE A 51 3.10 11.97 1.37
C PHE A 51 3.98 13.21 1.12
N GLU A 52 5.24 13.15 1.54
CA GLU A 52 6.22 14.25 1.46
C GLU A 52 5.88 15.54 2.24
N GLN A 53 4.86 15.50 3.10
CA GLN A 53 4.50 16.64 3.93
C GLN A 53 5.06 16.54 5.34
N GLU A 54 5.10 17.65 6.09
CA GLU A 54 5.50 17.63 7.51
C GLU A 54 4.59 16.70 8.30
N LYS A 55 5.21 15.73 9.02
CA LYS A 55 4.55 14.50 9.43
C LYS A 55 4.13 14.47 10.90
N ASP A 56 3.79 15.57 11.50
CA ASP A 56 3.40 15.63 12.91
C ASP A 56 2.30 14.62 13.25
N PHE A 57 1.32 14.47 12.36
CA PHE A 57 0.24 13.51 12.58
C PHE A 57 0.73 12.06 12.66
N ILE A 58 1.57 11.62 11.73
CA ILE A 58 2.09 10.25 11.71
C ILE A 58 3.05 10.03 12.88
N GLU A 59 3.96 10.96 13.15
CA GLU A 59 4.89 10.85 14.27
C GLU A 59 4.14 10.79 15.61
N ASN A 60 3.09 11.59 15.79
CA ASN A 60 2.25 11.58 16.99
C ASN A 60 1.44 10.29 17.16
N ASN A 61 1.20 9.53 16.09
CA ASN A 61 0.43 8.29 16.10
C ASN A 61 1.29 7.04 15.82
N LYS A 62 2.59 7.17 15.71
CA LYS A 62 3.51 6.10 15.30
C LYS A 62 3.41 4.87 16.19
N ASP A 63 3.38 5.05 17.49
CA ASP A 63 3.32 3.94 18.44
C ASP A 63 2.04 3.12 18.28
N ILE A 64 0.90 3.78 18.13
CA ILE A 64 -0.37 3.07 17.92
C ILE A 64 -0.40 2.35 16.57
N LEU A 65 0.17 2.94 15.53
CA LEU A 65 0.29 2.31 14.22
C LEU A 65 1.20 1.09 14.28
N LEU A 66 2.42 1.24 14.79
CA LEU A 66 3.39 0.16 14.88
C LEU A 66 2.89 -1.01 15.73
N ASN A 67 2.30 -0.75 16.89
CA ASN A 67 1.77 -1.79 17.77
C ASN A 67 0.68 -2.62 17.08
N ASN A 68 -0.16 -2.02 16.25
CA ASN A 68 -1.21 -2.74 15.54
C ASN A 68 -0.68 -3.46 14.28
N TYR A 69 0.33 -2.90 13.61
CA TYR A 69 0.86 -3.50 12.39
C TYR A 69 1.85 -4.65 12.68
N HIS A 70 2.70 -4.56 13.71
CA HIS A 70 3.66 -5.62 14.03
C HIS A 70 2.99 -6.99 14.15
N HIS A 71 1.93 -7.10 14.93
CA HIS A 71 1.21 -8.36 15.10
C HIS A 71 0.65 -8.94 13.79
N THR A 72 0.20 -8.06 12.88
CA THR A 72 -0.35 -8.49 11.61
C THR A 72 0.74 -8.90 10.63
N ILE A 73 1.88 -8.21 10.67
CA ILE A 73 3.00 -8.42 9.75
C ILE A 73 3.84 -9.62 10.16
N ASP A 74 3.96 -9.91 11.45
CA ASP A 74 4.65 -11.10 11.96
C ASP A 74 4.06 -12.40 11.40
N GLU A 75 2.78 -12.40 10.95
CA GLU A 75 2.18 -13.52 10.26
C GLU A 75 2.78 -13.79 8.86
N PHE A 76 3.47 -12.80 8.28
CA PHE A 76 4.01 -12.89 6.92
C PHE A 76 5.47 -13.31 6.87
N PHE A 77 6.20 -13.22 7.97
CA PHE A 77 7.63 -13.45 8.04
C PHE A 77 7.99 -14.46 9.11
N ASP A 78 9.03 -15.25 8.84
CA ASP A 78 9.68 -16.10 9.83
C ASP A 78 10.45 -15.23 10.84
N ASP A 79 10.74 -15.79 12.02
CA ASP A 79 11.55 -15.16 13.09
C ASP A 79 12.99 -14.77 12.67
N GLN A 80 13.38 -15.11 11.44
CA GLN A 80 14.71 -14.80 10.89
C GLN A 80 14.81 -13.40 10.27
N TYR A 81 13.69 -12.70 10.10
CA TYR A 81 13.62 -11.41 9.43
C TYR A 81 13.23 -10.29 10.38
N GLY A 82 13.91 -9.16 10.26
CA GLY A 82 13.52 -7.90 10.86
C GLY A 82 12.93 -6.96 9.81
N LEU A 83 11.99 -6.13 10.22
CA LEU A 83 11.40 -5.08 9.39
C LEU A 83 11.75 -3.72 9.95
N HIS A 84 12.26 -2.84 9.08
CA HIS A 84 12.40 -1.42 9.34
C HIS A 84 11.42 -0.64 8.51
N PHE A 85 10.44 -0.04 9.18
CA PHE A 85 9.50 0.87 8.52
C PHE A 85 10.17 2.20 8.22
N THR A 86 10.07 2.67 6.97
CA THR A 86 10.76 3.87 6.51
C THR A 86 9.83 5.08 6.42
N ASP A 87 8.71 4.93 5.77
CA ASP A 87 7.79 6.00 5.47
C ASP A 87 6.38 5.61 5.87
N PHE A 88 5.63 6.55 6.40
CA PHE A 88 4.20 6.40 6.66
C PHE A 88 3.48 7.61 6.11
N TRP A 89 2.36 7.38 5.43
CA TRP A 89 1.46 8.44 4.99
C TRP A 89 0.03 7.92 4.89
N TYR A 90 -0.92 8.83 4.85
CA TYR A 90 -2.30 8.50 4.54
C TYR A 90 -2.72 9.07 3.20
N ASN A 91 -3.69 8.43 2.58
CA ASN A 91 -4.38 8.91 1.39
C ASN A 91 -5.88 8.95 1.65
N VAL A 92 -6.52 10.03 1.23
CA VAL A 92 -7.99 10.18 1.30
C VAL A 92 -8.51 10.38 -0.11
N TYR A 93 -9.44 9.54 -0.50
CA TYR A 93 -10.14 9.61 -1.77
C TYR A 93 -11.58 10.01 -1.49
N LEU A 94 -11.98 11.13 -2.05
CA LEU A 94 -13.34 11.61 -2.07
C LEU A 94 -13.98 11.28 -3.43
N ASP A 95 -14.87 12.14 -3.90
CA ASP A 95 -15.68 11.89 -5.07
C ASP A 95 -14.89 11.89 -6.40
N GLY A 96 -14.77 10.73 -7.02
CA GLY A 96 -14.12 10.58 -8.34
C GLY A 96 -12.60 10.69 -8.35
N GLU A 97 -11.99 10.73 -7.19
CA GLU A 97 -10.53 10.83 -7.06
C GLU A 97 -9.84 9.51 -7.37
N TYR A 98 -8.60 9.61 -7.82
CA TYR A 98 -7.82 8.47 -8.30
C TYR A 98 -6.33 8.71 -8.04
N GLN A 99 -5.53 7.64 -8.15
CA GLN A 99 -4.08 7.70 -8.10
C GLN A 99 -3.50 7.04 -9.34
N GLU A 100 -2.58 7.75 -9.99
CA GLU A 100 -1.89 7.27 -11.19
C GLU A 100 -1.07 6.02 -10.94
N ILE A 101 -0.65 5.37 -12.03
CA ILE A 101 0.25 4.23 -11.95
C ILE A 101 1.61 4.66 -11.43
N HIS A 102 2.06 4.02 -10.36
CA HIS A 102 3.33 4.29 -9.71
C HIS A 102 3.88 3.02 -9.05
N ASP A 103 5.12 3.10 -8.61
CA ASP A 103 5.77 2.14 -7.71
C ASP A 103 6.44 2.91 -6.55
N HIS A 104 7.13 2.20 -5.66
CA HIS A 104 7.77 2.82 -4.50
C HIS A 104 9.30 2.72 -4.54
N LEU A 105 9.89 2.74 -5.74
CA LEU A 105 11.35 2.66 -5.96
C LEU A 105 12.03 4.02 -6.13
N TYR A 106 11.43 5.10 -5.73
CA TYR A 106 11.90 6.46 -5.99
C TYR A 106 13.09 6.92 -5.14
N SER A 107 13.51 6.18 -4.14
CA SER A 107 14.69 6.53 -3.35
C SER A 107 15.97 5.97 -3.95
N LYS A 108 16.94 6.83 -4.25
CA LYS A 108 18.26 6.40 -4.75
C LYS A 108 19.14 5.72 -3.69
N LEU A 109 18.83 5.87 -2.42
CA LEU A 109 19.66 5.46 -1.30
C LEU A 109 19.06 4.35 -0.43
N ASN A 110 17.73 4.31 -0.34
CA ASN A 110 17.02 3.32 0.48
C ASN A 110 15.83 2.78 -0.31
N HIS A 111 16.05 1.74 -1.11
CA HIS A 111 14.96 1.05 -1.76
C HIS A 111 14.19 0.25 -0.72
N SER A 112 12.92 0.57 -0.54
CA SER A 112 12.03 -0.28 0.24
C SER A 112 11.86 -1.64 -0.47
N HIS A 113 11.81 -2.70 0.32
CA HIS A 113 11.57 -4.04 -0.20
C HIS A 113 10.08 -4.32 -0.35
N PHE A 114 9.31 -3.88 0.64
CA PHE A 114 7.86 -4.06 0.67
C PHE A 114 7.14 -2.74 0.93
N SER A 115 5.99 -2.62 0.31
CA SER A 115 5.03 -1.55 0.51
C SER A 115 3.73 -2.13 1.05
N PHE A 116 3.03 -1.33 1.83
CA PHE A 116 1.83 -1.74 2.55
C PHE A 116 0.70 -0.74 2.30
N ILE A 117 -0.52 -1.27 2.26
CA ILE A 117 -1.75 -0.47 2.21
C ILE A 117 -2.74 -1.05 3.22
N HIS A 118 -3.03 -0.29 4.26
CA HIS A 118 -4.09 -0.59 5.22
C HIS A 118 -5.37 0.17 4.84
N PHE A 119 -6.47 -0.53 4.68
CA PHE A 119 -7.78 0.03 4.34
C PHE A 119 -8.50 0.47 5.62
N LEU A 120 -8.11 1.64 6.15
CA LEU A 120 -8.60 2.17 7.44
C LEU A 120 -10.10 2.47 7.40
N SER A 121 -10.59 3.11 6.32
CA SER A 121 -12.00 3.33 6.03
C SER A 121 -12.26 2.93 4.59
N TYR A 122 -13.09 1.90 4.39
CA TYR A 122 -13.31 1.33 3.08
C TYR A 122 -14.70 0.68 2.96
N ASP A 123 -15.40 0.99 1.89
CA ASP A 123 -16.67 0.37 1.52
C ASP A 123 -16.49 -0.31 0.15
N LYS A 124 -16.55 -1.64 0.11
CA LYS A 124 -16.32 -2.44 -1.10
C LYS A 124 -17.33 -2.20 -2.23
N ASP A 125 -18.50 -1.70 -1.91
CA ASP A 125 -19.57 -1.45 -2.88
C ASP A 125 -19.44 -0.07 -3.53
N GLU A 126 -18.74 0.87 -2.87
CA GLU A 126 -18.56 2.25 -3.32
C GLU A 126 -17.13 2.52 -3.81
N HIS A 127 -16.11 1.95 -3.15
CA HIS A 127 -14.71 2.26 -3.39
C HIS A 127 -14.04 1.28 -4.35
N ARG A 128 -13.00 1.77 -5.05
CA ARG A 128 -12.13 0.93 -5.89
C ARG A 128 -10.95 0.42 -5.09
N PRO A 129 -10.60 -0.88 -5.19
CA PRO A 129 -9.32 -1.38 -4.69
C PRO A 129 -8.17 -0.91 -5.60
N PRO A 130 -6.91 -1.09 -5.19
CA PRO A 130 -5.77 -0.90 -6.08
C PRO A 130 -5.78 -1.95 -7.19
N GLU A 131 -5.26 -1.58 -8.36
CA GLU A 131 -5.00 -2.47 -9.48
C GLU A 131 -3.49 -2.60 -9.66
N PHE A 132 -2.98 -3.84 -9.61
CA PHE A 132 -1.56 -4.15 -9.77
C PHE A 132 -1.27 -4.61 -11.19
N SER A 133 -0.25 -4.02 -11.81
CA SER A 133 0.18 -4.38 -13.16
C SER A 133 1.07 -5.63 -13.13
N ASP A 134 0.90 -6.54 -14.10
CA ASP A 134 1.80 -7.69 -14.27
C ASP A 134 3.19 -7.22 -14.73
N PRO A 135 4.24 -7.31 -13.92
CA PRO A 135 5.59 -6.86 -14.28
C PRO A 135 6.21 -7.69 -15.40
N LEU A 136 5.69 -8.89 -15.65
CA LEU A 136 6.16 -9.79 -16.70
C LEU A 136 5.24 -9.83 -17.94
N ARG A 137 4.29 -8.91 -18.04
CA ARG A 137 3.31 -8.87 -19.11
C ARG A 137 3.94 -9.03 -20.49
N ALA A 138 4.94 -8.22 -20.83
CA ALA A 138 5.58 -8.28 -22.12
C ALA A 138 6.24 -9.64 -22.42
N MET A 139 6.87 -10.23 -21.39
CA MET A 139 7.50 -11.55 -21.52
C MET A 139 6.48 -12.66 -21.70
N ARG A 140 5.35 -12.61 -21.01
CA ARG A 140 4.27 -13.59 -21.12
C ARG A 140 3.61 -13.54 -22.49
N TYR A 141 3.37 -12.35 -23.02
CA TYR A 141 2.88 -12.17 -24.39
C TYR A 141 3.82 -12.77 -25.44
N LEU A 142 5.13 -12.55 -25.29
CA LEU A 142 6.13 -13.11 -26.22
C LEU A 142 6.26 -14.62 -26.11
N SER A 143 5.97 -15.20 -24.95
CA SER A 143 6.04 -16.64 -24.70
C SER A 143 4.80 -17.41 -25.20
N LEU A 144 3.81 -16.73 -25.80
CA LEU A 144 2.54 -17.32 -26.21
C LEU A 144 1.82 -18.07 -25.08
N GLU A 145 2.03 -17.66 -23.85
CA GLU A 145 1.28 -18.17 -22.68
C GLU A 145 -0.15 -17.65 -22.72
N MET A 146 -0.95 -18.19 -23.64
CA MET A 146 -2.32 -17.78 -23.93
C MET A 146 -3.33 -18.34 -22.91
N ASP A 147 -2.91 -18.75 -21.73
CA ASP A 147 -3.86 -19.12 -20.67
C ASP A 147 -4.45 -17.84 -20.09
N SER A 148 -5.72 -17.57 -20.39
CA SER A 148 -6.46 -16.39 -20.00
C SER A 148 -6.47 -16.10 -18.48
N ASN A 149 -6.24 -17.11 -17.66
CA ASN A 149 -6.12 -16.97 -16.21
C ASN A 149 -4.73 -16.49 -15.75
N ARG A 150 -3.75 -16.39 -16.67
CA ARG A 150 -2.35 -16.07 -16.37
C ARG A 150 -1.81 -14.87 -17.13
N CYS A 151 -2.50 -14.47 -18.19
CA CYS A 151 -2.15 -13.29 -18.99
C CYS A 151 -3.01 -12.07 -18.63
N GLY A 152 -3.49 -12.01 -17.37
CA GLY A 152 -4.14 -10.81 -16.87
C GLY A 152 -3.18 -9.63 -16.93
N GLU A 153 -3.63 -8.52 -17.52
CA GLU A 153 -2.82 -7.30 -17.55
C GLU A 153 -2.70 -6.69 -16.15
N VAL A 154 -3.70 -6.93 -15.33
CA VAL A 154 -3.81 -6.41 -13.96
C VAL A 154 -4.37 -7.46 -13.01
N TYR A 155 -3.96 -7.36 -11.76
CA TYR A 155 -4.53 -8.08 -10.64
C TYR A 155 -5.27 -7.10 -9.73
N ILE A 156 -6.52 -7.40 -9.43
CA ILE A 156 -7.38 -6.60 -8.55
C ILE A 156 -7.68 -7.43 -7.30
N PRO A 157 -7.10 -7.08 -6.15
CA PRO A 157 -7.35 -7.82 -4.92
C PRO A 157 -8.79 -7.58 -4.41
N SER A 158 -9.40 -8.63 -3.90
CA SER A 158 -10.63 -8.48 -3.11
C SER A 158 -10.23 -8.00 -1.71
N VAL A 159 -10.59 -6.77 -1.37
CA VAL A 159 -10.29 -6.15 -0.09
C VAL A 159 -11.54 -5.66 0.62
N GLU A 160 -11.44 -5.58 1.94
CA GLU A 160 -12.47 -5.07 2.83
C GLU A 160 -11.83 -4.08 3.83
N GLU A 161 -12.66 -3.32 4.50
CA GLU A 161 -12.21 -2.46 5.60
C GLU A 161 -11.43 -3.26 6.65
N GLY A 162 -10.31 -2.69 7.10
CA GLY A 162 -9.39 -3.33 8.04
C GLY A 162 -8.40 -4.31 7.41
N ASP A 163 -8.46 -4.56 6.09
CA ASP A 163 -7.44 -5.36 5.42
C ASP A 163 -6.12 -4.59 5.33
N LEU A 164 -5.01 -5.32 5.47
CA LEU A 164 -3.66 -4.88 5.18
C LEU A 164 -3.14 -5.70 4.00
N LEU A 165 -2.75 -5.02 2.93
CA LEU A 165 -1.98 -5.63 1.85
C LEU A 165 -0.49 -5.35 2.05
N MET A 166 0.35 -6.36 1.77
CA MET A 166 1.80 -6.21 1.63
C MET A 166 2.21 -6.74 0.26
N PHE A 167 3.03 -5.98 -0.45
CA PHE A 167 3.50 -6.31 -1.80
C PHE A 167 4.91 -5.77 -2.04
N PRO A 168 5.67 -6.35 -3.00
CA PRO A 168 6.98 -5.83 -3.37
C PRO A 168 6.90 -4.38 -3.84
N SER A 169 7.79 -3.52 -3.36
CA SER A 169 7.77 -2.08 -3.64
C SER A 169 7.95 -1.72 -5.12
N TYR A 170 8.51 -2.63 -5.92
CA TYR A 170 8.65 -2.46 -7.38
C TYR A 170 7.34 -2.71 -8.15
N LEU A 171 6.33 -3.25 -7.50
CA LEU A 171 5.09 -3.65 -8.17
C LEU A 171 4.24 -2.42 -8.48
N GLN A 172 4.16 -2.10 -9.77
CA GLN A 172 3.37 -0.96 -10.24
C GLN A 172 1.89 -1.17 -9.96
N HIS A 173 1.27 -0.12 -9.46
CA HIS A 173 -0.16 -0.12 -9.13
C HIS A 173 -0.77 1.26 -9.29
N CYS A 174 -2.09 1.30 -9.38
CA CYS A 174 -2.89 2.52 -9.44
C CYS A 174 -4.21 2.33 -8.70
N VAL A 175 -4.91 3.41 -8.49
CA VAL A 175 -6.32 3.40 -8.05
C VAL A 175 -7.14 4.14 -9.08
N LEU A 176 -8.02 3.43 -9.78
CA LEU A 176 -8.90 4.03 -10.78
C LEU A 176 -9.97 4.92 -10.13
N PRO A 177 -10.50 5.89 -10.87
CA PRO A 177 -11.62 6.70 -10.40
C PRO A 177 -12.77 5.84 -9.90
N GLY A 178 -13.20 6.11 -8.67
CA GLY A 178 -14.34 5.46 -8.03
C GLY A 178 -15.67 5.97 -8.56
N LYS A 179 -16.74 5.39 -8.03
CA LYS A 179 -18.09 5.97 -8.17
C LYS A 179 -18.18 7.20 -7.27
N LYS A 180 -19.18 8.02 -7.53
CA LYS A 180 -19.56 9.07 -6.58
C LYS A 180 -19.94 8.42 -5.26
N THR A 181 -19.25 8.79 -4.19
CA THR A 181 -19.42 8.19 -2.88
C THR A 181 -19.73 9.26 -1.83
N SER A 182 -20.53 8.88 -0.84
CA SER A 182 -20.80 9.72 0.32
C SER A 182 -19.81 9.52 1.46
N LYS A 183 -18.94 8.50 1.33
CA LYS A 183 -17.98 8.12 2.37
C LYS A 183 -16.55 8.28 1.85
N PRO A 184 -15.65 8.87 2.63
CA PRO A 184 -14.25 8.92 2.23
C PRO A 184 -13.60 7.52 2.29
N ARG A 185 -12.83 7.18 1.25
CA ARG A 185 -11.90 6.06 1.31
C ARG A 185 -10.61 6.57 1.94
N ILE A 186 -10.21 5.98 3.07
CA ILE A 186 -8.99 6.34 3.77
C ILE A 186 -8.07 5.13 3.85
N THR A 187 -6.84 5.30 3.39
CA THR A 187 -5.79 4.28 3.51
C THR A 187 -4.59 4.84 4.26
N ILE A 188 -3.95 3.99 5.08
CA ILE A 188 -2.60 4.24 5.62
C ILE A 188 -1.63 3.44 4.77
N SER A 189 -0.65 4.10 4.19
CA SER A 189 0.39 3.45 3.41
C SER A 189 1.73 3.60 4.11
N PHE A 190 2.60 2.61 3.95
CA PHE A 190 3.95 2.65 4.50
C PHE A 190 4.87 1.71 3.74
N ASN A 191 6.16 1.95 3.89
CA ASN A 191 7.21 1.14 3.29
C ASN A 191 8.07 0.47 4.36
N ALA A 192 8.72 -0.63 3.99
CA ALA A 192 9.67 -1.30 4.87
C ALA A 192 10.85 -1.90 4.12
N ILE A 193 11.98 -1.94 4.83
CA ILE A 193 13.19 -2.65 4.47
C ILE A 193 13.26 -3.92 5.31
N VAL A 194 13.52 -5.05 4.67
CA VAL A 194 13.71 -6.34 5.32
C VAL A 194 15.19 -6.55 5.61
N THR A 195 15.52 -6.97 6.83
CA THR A 195 16.86 -7.38 7.23
C THR A 195 16.85 -8.81 7.76
N LEU A 196 17.91 -9.56 7.50
CA LEU A 196 18.11 -10.87 8.13
C LEU A 196 18.71 -10.67 9.52
N TYR A 197 18.17 -11.33 10.54
CA TYR A 197 18.80 -11.36 11.84
C TYR A 197 20.16 -12.05 11.74
N GLY A 198 21.20 -11.36 12.23
CA GLY A 198 22.60 -11.84 12.17
C GLY A 198 23.39 -11.38 10.93
N ASP A 199 22.79 -10.68 10.00
CA ASP A 199 23.53 -10.01 8.93
C ASP A 199 23.95 -8.59 9.40
N GLU A 200 25.17 -8.47 9.92
CA GLU A 200 25.75 -7.19 10.32
C GLU A 200 26.13 -6.29 9.11
N ARG A 201 25.77 -6.67 7.90
CA ARG A 201 25.95 -5.81 6.74
C ARG A 201 25.06 -4.59 6.89
N ARG A 202 25.69 -3.50 7.29
CA ARG A 202 25.06 -2.21 7.50
C ARG A 202 24.37 -1.79 6.21
N ILE A 203 23.09 -1.53 6.35
CA ILE A 203 22.33 -0.77 5.35
C ILE A 203 22.92 0.65 5.39
N TYR A 204 23.64 1.01 4.34
CA TYR A 204 24.14 2.37 4.12
C TYR A 204 23.17 3.13 3.24
#